data_039cd41f535c939241ff523f0e1f5f69
#
_entry.id   039cd41f535c939241ff523f0e1f5f69
#
_cell.length_a   1.000
_cell.length_b   1.000
_cell.length_c   1.000
_cell.angle_alpha   90.00
_cell.angle_beta   90.00
_cell.angle_gamma   90.00
#
_symmetry.space_group_name_H-M   'P 1'
#
loop_
_entity.id
_entity.type
_entity.pdbx_description
1 polymer ?
#
loop_
_entity_poly.entity_id
_entity_poly.type
_entity_poly.pdbx_seq_one_letter_code
_entity_poly.pdbx_strand_id
1 'polypeptide(L)'
;MDGCVVAAVDLGASGGRVMAGTVHHDGRVVLETRHRFPNGVVERDGHLRWDIDRLHAEVQAGLAAVPEATSIGIDTWAVDYGLLDAGGELLADPIAYRDDRTADVIDEVHRRVPPDELFAVNGLQFLPFNTVYQLAAEQRGPHWERAAHLLLIPDLLAYRLTGELGTEVTNASTTGLLDAGTREWAAGLLDRMGIPASLLPVLQPPGVHRGTTAGGTPVVTVGSHDTASAIVGVPATTEHFAYIASGTWSLVGVELDEPVLTGTARAANFTNEAGVDGRTRFLRNVGGLWLLQESMRAWGRDDVAGLVAAAAELPDGGPVIDVDDPA
;
A
#
# COMPACT_ATOMS: atom_id res chain seq x y z
N MET A 1 -17.16 10.57 28.97
CA MET A 1 -16.04 10.46 28.01
C MET A 1 -16.35 11.39 26.87
N ASP A 2 -15.48 12.38 26.62
CA ASP A 2 -15.78 13.48 25.67
C ASP A 2 -15.36 13.13 24.21
N GLY A 3 -15.43 11.88 23.82
CA GLY A 3 -15.06 11.45 22.46
C GLY A 3 -15.18 9.95 22.25
N CYS A 4 -14.98 9.46 21.01
CA CYS A 4 -14.85 8.05 20.70
C CYS A 4 -13.37 7.68 20.50
N VAL A 5 -13.01 6.44 20.87
CA VAL A 5 -11.67 5.91 20.66
C VAL A 5 -11.69 4.95 19.47
N VAL A 6 -10.76 5.09 18.55
CA VAL A 6 -10.56 4.18 17.42
C VAL A 6 -9.16 3.57 17.50
N ALA A 7 -9.01 2.34 17.02
CA ALA A 7 -7.71 1.72 16.86
C ALA A 7 -7.26 1.88 15.39
N ALA A 8 -6.13 2.52 15.16
CA ALA A 8 -5.50 2.63 13.84
C ALA A 8 -4.28 1.72 13.77
N VAL A 9 -4.31 0.79 12.83
CA VAL A 9 -3.22 -0.14 12.51
C VAL A 9 -2.52 0.37 11.27
N ASP A 10 -1.28 0.83 11.42
CA ASP A 10 -0.46 1.39 10.34
C ASP A 10 0.79 0.51 10.18
N LEU A 11 0.89 -0.16 9.04
CA LEU A 11 1.95 -1.10 8.70
C LEU A 11 2.76 -0.62 7.50
N GLY A 12 3.95 -0.12 7.76
CA GLY A 12 4.92 0.14 6.69
C GLY A 12 5.83 -1.06 6.42
N ALA A 13 6.58 -1.00 5.32
CA ALA A 13 7.52 -2.05 4.92
C ALA A 13 8.70 -2.27 5.89
N SER A 14 8.94 -1.36 6.83
CA SER A 14 10.06 -1.43 7.80
C SER A 14 9.61 -1.43 9.26
N GLY A 15 8.34 -1.24 9.54
CA GLY A 15 7.79 -1.24 10.90
C GLY A 15 6.29 -1.07 10.92
N GLY A 16 5.67 -1.46 12.02
CA GLY A 16 4.25 -1.30 12.26
C GLY A 16 3.96 -0.64 13.60
N ARG A 17 2.77 -0.07 13.70
CA ARG A 17 2.26 0.52 14.93
C ARG A 17 0.75 0.36 15.04
N VAL A 18 0.28 0.27 16.27
CA VAL A 18 -1.14 0.39 16.59
C VAL A 18 -1.32 1.61 17.48
N MET A 19 -2.18 2.51 17.05
CA MET A 19 -2.46 3.78 17.71
C MET A 19 -3.87 3.76 18.29
N ALA A 20 -4.04 4.34 19.48
CA ALA A 20 -5.35 4.77 19.96
C ALA A 20 -5.58 6.21 19.48
N GLY A 21 -6.61 6.43 18.68
CA GLY A 21 -7.03 7.76 18.23
C GLY A 21 -8.29 8.17 18.99
N THR A 22 -8.20 9.19 19.87
CA THR A 22 -9.38 9.76 20.51
C THR A 22 -9.89 10.92 19.66
N VAL A 23 -11.12 10.77 19.14
CA VAL A 23 -11.82 11.81 18.37
C VAL A 23 -12.80 12.52 19.29
N HIS A 24 -12.50 13.78 19.60
CA HIS A 24 -13.35 14.61 20.47
C HIS A 24 -14.51 15.24 19.70
N HIS A 25 -15.58 15.61 20.40
CA HIS A 25 -16.77 16.25 19.80
C HIS A 25 -16.47 17.60 19.15
N ASP A 26 -15.38 18.27 19.53
CA ASP A 26 -14.90 19.51 18.92
C ASP A 26 -14.05 19.29 17.66
N GLY A 27 -13.92 18.03 17.21
CA GLY A 27 -13.12 17.65 16.04
C GLY A 27 -11.61 17.47 16.32
N ARG A 28 -11.16 17.70 17.55
CA ARG A 28 -9.77 17.48 17.93
C ARG A 28 -9.48 15.97 17.99
N VAL A 29 -8.36 15.57 17.39
CA VAL A 29 -7.87 14.19 17.43
C VAL A 29 -6.61 14.12 18.29
N VAL A 30 -6.56 13.16 19.20
CA VAL A 30 -5.39 12.86 20.03
C VAL A 30 -4.94 11.45 19.72
N LEU A 31 -3.66 11.29 19.37
CA LEU A 31 -3.07 10.00 19.00
C LEU A 31 -2.11 9.53 20.09
N GLU A 32 -2.23 8.26 20.48
CA GLU A 32 -1.31 7.59 21.39
C GLU A 32 -0.81 6.30 20.79
N THR A 33 0.50 6.12 20.72
CA THR A 33 1.07 4.84 20.30
C THR A 33 0.88 3.81 21.42
N ARG A 34 0.17 2.73 21.12
CA ARG A 34 -0.08 1.63 22.07
C ARG A 34 0.82 0.43 21.83
N HIS A 35 1.21 0.21 20.59
CA HIS A 35 2.13 -0.87 20.23
C HIS A 35 2.99 -0.44 19.03
N ARG A 36 4.24 -0.87 19.01
CA ARG A 36 5.17 -0.63 17.90
C ARG A 36 6.06 -1.84 17.72
N PHE A 37 6.27 -2.25 16.49
CA PHE A 37 7.08 -3.43 16.18
C PHE A 37 7.85 -3.25 14.87
N PRO A 38 9.00 -3.91 14.70
CA PRO A 38 9.73 -3.92 13.44
C PRO A 38 9.01 -4.77 12.40
N ASN A 39 9.10 -4.37 11.14
CA ASN A 39 8.68 -5.17 10.00
C ASN A 39 9.86 -5.35 9.05
N GLY A 40 9.80 -6.40 8.24
CA GLY A 40 10.81 -6.73 7.24
C GLY A 40 10.49 -8.05 6.57
N VAL A 41 11.15 -8.27 5.46
CA VAL A 41 11.03 -9.51 4.69
C VAL A 41 11.88 -10.62 5.32
N VAL A 42 11.44 -11.86 5.11
CA VAL A 42 12.19 -13.07 5.42
C VAL A 42 12.45 -13.83 4.13
N GLU A 43 13.62 -14.43 3.98
CA GLU A 43 13.90 -15.33 2.86
C GLU A 43 13.33 -16.72 3.19
N ARG A 44 12.45 -17.22 2.32
CA ARG A 44 11.81 -18.53 2.44
C ARG A 44 11.50 -19.08 1.06
N ASP A 45 11.90 -20.31 0.80
CA ASP A 45 11.69 -21.02 -0.49
C ASP A 45 12.26 -20.25 -1.69
N GLY A 46 13.41 -19.58 -1.52
CA GLY A 46 14.07 -18.83 -2.58
C GLY A 46 13.43 -17.49 -2.91
N HIS A 47 12.50 -17.00 -2.09
CA HIS A 47 11.80 -15.73 -2.25
C HIS A 47 11.86 -14.87 -0.99
N LEU A 48 11.79 -13.55 -1.18
CA LEU A 48 11.56 -12.60 -0.11
C LEU A 48 10.06 -12.56 0.22
N ARG A 49 9.70 -12.90 1.46
CA ARG A 49 8.29 -13.02 1.88
C ARG A 49 7.97 -12.16 3.09
N TRP A 50 6.69 -11.81 3.25
CA TRP A 50 6.13 -11.21 4.44
C TRP A 50 5.62 -12.31 5.37
N ASP A 51 6.11 -12.38 6.59
CA ASP A 51 5.61 -13.31 7.63
C ASP A 51 4.25 -12.81 8.15
N ILE A 52 3.18 -13.24 7.50
CA ILE A 52 1.81 -12.76 7.79
C ILE A 52 1.33 -13.25 9.15
N ASP A 53 1.76 -14.41 9.60
CA ASP A 53 1.36 -14.92 10.92
C ASP A 53 1.95 -14.05 12.02
N ARG A 54 3.21 -13.67 11.90
CA ARG A 54 3.86 -12.72 12.81
C ARG A 54 3.19 -11.35 12.77
N LEU A 55 2.94 -10.80 11.58
CA LEU A 55 2.28 -9.50 11.44
C LEU A 55 0.88 -9.51 12.06
N HIS A 56 0.10 -10.56 11.83
CA HIS A 56 -1.22 -10.70 12.43
C HIS A 56 -1.15 -10.79 13.97
N ALA A 57 -0.18 -11.54 14.51
CA ALA A 57 0.04 -11.61 15.97
C ALA A 57 0.40 -10.25 16.58
N GLU A 58 1.25 -9.46 15.90
CA GLU A 58 1.60 -8.10 16.35
C GLU A 58 0.39 -7.15 16.29
N VAL A 59 -0.44 -7.25 15.23
CA VAL A 59 -1.69 -6.49 15.12
C VAL A 59 -2.63 -6.86 16.29
N GLN A 60 -2.82 -8.16 16.57
CA GLN A 60 -3.66 -8.61 17.69
C GLN A 60 -3.13 -8.10 19.03
N ALA A 61 -1.81 -8.17 19.27
CA ALA A 61 -1.18 -7.64 20.48
C ALA A 61 -1.43 -6.13 20.63
N GLY A 62 -1.30 -5.39 19.54
CA GLY A 62 -1.58 -3.96 19.50
C GLY A 62 -3.04 -3.63 19.77
N LEU A 63 -3.98 -4.35 19.16
CA LEU A 63 -5.42 -4.17 19.37
C LEU A 63 -5.82 -4.50 20.83
N ALA A 64 -5.21 -5.52 21.42
CA ALA A 64 -5.43 -5.85 22.83
C ALA A 64 -4.97 -4.72 23.79
N ALA A 65 -4.05 -3.84 23.35
CA ALA A 65 -3.63 -2.65 24.09
C ALA A 65 -4.58 -1.44 23.91
N VAL A 66 -5.64 -1.57 23.09
CA VAL A 66 -6.68 -0.55 22.88
C VAL A 66 -8.08 -1.16 23.13
N PRO A 67 -8.36 -1.71 24.32
CA PRO A 67 -9.62 -2.41 24.58
C PRO A 67 -10.85 -1.48 24.52
N GLU A 68 -10.63 -0.17 24.64
CA GLU A 68 -11.66 0.86 24.53
C GLU A 68 -12.04 1.23 23.09
N ALA A 69 -11.39 0.64 22.07
CA ALA A 69 -11.66 0.96 20.67
C ALA A 69 -13.08 0.61 20.26
N THR A 70 -13.77 1.58 19.67
CA THR A 70 -15.12 1.43 19.11
C THR A 70 -15.11 0.99 17.65
N SER A 71 -13.96 1.14 16.96
CA SER A 71 -13.72 0.64 15.62
C SER A 71 -12.22 0.47 15.34
N ILE A 72 -11.91 -0.30 14.31
CA ILE A 72 -10.53 -0.58 13.85
C ILE A 72 -10.43 -0.19 12.39
N GLY A 73 -9.38 0.58 12.03
CA GLY A 73 -8.94 0.84 10.67
C GLY A 73 -7.55 0.25 10.44
N ILE A 74 -7.29 -0.26 9.23
CA ILE A 74 -6.01 -0.88 8.85
C ILE A 74 -5.53 -0.30 7.55
N ASP A 75 -4.34 0.27 7.55
CA ASP A 75 -3.61 0.61 6.34
C ASP A 75 -2.23 -0.04 6.31
N THR A 76 -1.74 -0.28 5.10
CA THR A 76 -0.43 -0.90 4.89
C THR A 76 0.23 -0.35 3.62
N TRP A 77 1.46 -0.80 3.36
CA TRP A 77 2.06 -0.64 2.04
C TRP A 77 1.20 -1.31 0.96
N ALA A 78 1.42 -0.91 -0.28
CA ALA A 78 0.63 -1.34 -1.44
C ALA A 78 1.26 -2.52 -2.21
N VAL A 79 0.61 -2.92 -3.28
CA VAL A 79 0.96 -3.87 -4.35
C VAL A 79 1.10 -5.33 -3.96
N ASP A 80 1.39 -5.66 -2.70
CA ASP A 80 1.58 -7.03 -2.24
C ASP A 80 0.25 -7.68 -1.82
N TYR A 81 0.17 -8.99 -1.99
CA TYR A 81 -1.05 -9.76 -1.77
C TYR A 81 -0.79 -11.17 -1.28
N GLY A 82 -1.79 -11.76 -0.65
CA GLY A 82 -1.87 -13.19 -0.38
C GLY A 82 -2.95 -13.85 -1.22
N LEU A 83 -2.72 -15.12 -1.57
CA LEU A 83 -3.70 -15.96 -2.25
C LEU A 83 -4.33 -16.93 -1.26
N LEU A 84 -5.66 -16.97 -1.25
CA LEU A 84 -6.43 -17.93 -0.46
C LEU A 84 -6.99 -19.01 -1.37
N ASP A 85 -7.11 -20.23 -0.83
CA ASP A 85 -7.87 -21.30 -1.48
C ASP A 85 -9.38 -21.14 -1.28
N ALA A 86 -10.17 -22.06 -1.85
CA ALA A 86 -11.64 -22.04 -1.74
C ALA A 86 -12.15 -22.26 -0.29
N GLY A 87 -11.31 -22.75 0.61
CA GLY A 87 -11.61 -22.86 2.04
C GLY A 87 -11.29 -21.59 2.83
N GLY A 88 -10.68 -20.59 2.19
CA GLY A 88 -10.22 -19.34 2.83
C GLY A 88 -8.86 -19.45 3.51
N GLU A 89 -8.13 -20.54 3.27
CA GLU A 89 -6.81 -20.73 3.85
C GLU A 89 -5.72 -20.09 2.98
N LEU A 90 -4.76 -19.44 3.61
CA LEU A 90 -3.63 -18.81 2.92
C LEU A 90 -2.73 -19.89 2.30
N LEU A 91 -2.50 -19.83 0.99
CA LEU A 91 -1.74 -20.82 0.26
C LEU A 91 -0.24 -20.78 0.55
N ALA A 92 0.28 -19.59 0.78
CA ALA A 92 1.67 -19.33 1.19
C ALA A 92 1.80 -17.89 1.71
N ASP A 93 2.86 -17.61 2.45
CA ASP A 93 3.22 -16.24 2.81
C ASP A 93 3.38 -15.36 1.56
N PRO A 94 2.83 -14.13 1.53
CA PRO A 94 2.95 -13.21 0.42
C PRO A 94 4.41 -12.95 0.03
N ILE A 95 4.69 -12.99 -1.27
CA ILE A 95 6.00 -12.60 -1.80
C ILE A 95 6.06 -11.08 -1.82
N ALA A 96 7.15 -10.53 -1.30
CA ALA A 96 7.33 -9.08 -1.17
C ALA A 96 7.64 -8.42 -2.53
N TYR A 97 7.22 -7.19 -2.71
CA TYR A 97 7.51 -6.38 -3.90
C TYR A 97 9.01 -6.17 -4.17
N ARG A 98 9.85 -6.45 -3.16
CA ARG A 98 11.32 -6.39 -3.27
C ARG A 98 11.96 -7.65 -3.84
N ASP A 99 11.15 -8.70 -4.07
CA ASP A 99 11.59 -9.93 -4.73
C ASP A 99 11.81 -9.67 -6.22
N ASP A 100 12.78 -10.33 -6.82
CA ASP A 100 13.15 -10.13 -8.22
C ASP A 100 12.32 -10.97 -9.21
N ARG A 101 11.31 -11.72 -8.73
CA ARG A 101 10.48 -12.64 -9.53
C ARG A 101 9.80 -12.03 -10.74
N THR A 102 9.66 -10.70 -10.76
CA THR A 102 8.98 -10.00 -11.85
C THR A 102 9.88 -9.66 -13.03
N ALA A 103 11.20 -9.75 -12.87
CA ALA A 103 12.15 -9.34 -13.90
C ALA A 103 11.92 -10.02 -15.27
N ASP A 104 11.61 -11.32 -15.24
CA ASP A 104 11.46 -12.14 -16.46
C ASP A 104 10.05 -12.09 -17.09
N VAL A 105 9.09 -11.37 -16.50
CA VAL A 105 7.69 -11.34 -16.97
C VAL A 105 7.25 -10.01 -17.57
N ILE A 106 8.00 -8.94 -17.36
CA ILE A 106 7.65 -7.59 -17.83
C ILE A 106 7.41 -7.58 -19.34
N ASP A 107 8.34 -8.11 -20.12
CA ASP A 107 8.22 -8.15 -21.59
C ASP A 107 7.04 -9.03 -22.06
N GLU A 108 6.70 -10.07 -21.31
CA GLU A 108 5.53 -10.88 -21.60
C GLU A 108 4.23 -10.11 -21.36
N VAL A 109 4.13 -9.42 -20.24
CA VAL A 109 2.99 -8.54 -19.92
C VAL A 109 2.84 -7.46 -21.01
N HIS A 110 3.94 -6.81 -21.40
CA HIS A 110 3.92 -5.76 -22.42
C HIS A 110 3.62 -6.28 -23.83
N ARG A 111 3.86 -7.55 -24.13
CA ARG A 111 3.39 -8.19 -25.37
C ARG A 111 1.89 -8.47 -25.34
N ARG A 112 1.32 -8.81 -24.18
CA ARG A 112 -0.13 -9.02 -24.00
C ARG A 112 -0.89 -7.69 -23.99
N VAL A 113 -0.33 -6.70 -23.29
CA VAL A 113 -0.90 -5.35 -23.13
C VAL A 113 0.24 -4.33 -23.30
N PRO A 114 0.35 -3.64 -24.44
CA PRO A 114 1.37 -2.61 -24.65
C PRO A 114 1.35 -1.54 -23.55
N PRO A 115 2.50 -0.94 -23.18
CA PRO A 115 2.59 0.00 -22.06
C PRO A 115 1.69 1.23 -22.17
N ASP A 116 1.43 1.70 -23.39
CA ASP A 116 0.53 2.82 -23.66
C ASP A 116 -0.93 2.44 -23.45
N GLU A 117 -1.35 1.25 -23.86
CA GLU A 117 -2.69 0.72 -23.59
C GLU A 117 -2.87 0.42 -22.11
N LEU A 118 -1.85 -0.14 -21.44
CA LEU A 118 -1.89 -0.42 -20.01
C LEU A 118 -2.08 0.87 -19.21
N PHE A 119 -1.29 1.91 -19.52
CA PHE A 119 -1.43 3.22 -18.87
C PHE A 119 -2.77 3.89 -19.19
N ALA A 120 -3.28 3.75 -20.39
CA ALA A 120 -4.59 4.33 -20.77
C ALA A 120 -5.75 3.74 -19.94
N VAL A 121 -5.61 2.51 -19.43
CA VAL A 121 -6.57 1.86 -18.55
C VAL A 121 -6.30 2.18 -17.09
N ASN A 122 -5.12 1.87 -16.58
CA ASN A 122 -4.83 1.92 -15.14
C ASN A 122 -4.19 3.23 -14.67
N GLY A 123 -3.61 4.02 -15.58
CA GLY A 123 -2.96 5.30 -15.28
C GLY A 123 -1.73 5.22 -14.39
N LEU A 124 -1.15 4.03 -14.18
CA LEU A 124 -0.07 3.84 -13.21
C LEU A 124 1.31 4.12 -13.78
N GLN A 125 2.15 4.68 -12.94
CA GLN A 125 3.59 4.70 -13.11
C GLN A 125 4.09 3.28 -13.36
N PHE A 126 4.97 3.11 -14.35
CA PHE A 126 5.66 1.84 -14.52
C PHE A 126 6.61 1.61 -13.34
N LEU A 127 6.31 0.57 -12.59
CA LEU A 127 7.16 0.02 -11.55
C LEU A 127 7.18 -1.50 -11.71
N PRO A 128 8.35 -2.14 -11.79
CA PRO A 128 8.46 -3.57 -12.12
C PRO A 128 7.76 -4.47 -11.10
N PHE A 129 7.46 -3.96 -9.92
CA PHE A 129 6.82 -4.68 -8.83
C PHE A 129 5.30 -4.44 -8.70
N ASN A 130 4.65 -3.69 -9.62
CA ASN A 130 3.19 -3.56 -9.57
C ASN A 130 2.53 -4.94 -9.65
N THR A 131 1.39 -5.10 -8.98
CA THR A 131 0.71 -6.39 -8.80
C THR A 131 0.44 -7.11 -10.14
N VAL A 132 0.15 -6.37 -11.20
CA VAL A 132 -0.06 -6.93 -12.56
C VAL A 132 1.13 -7.77 -13.03
N TYR A 133 2.37 -7.33 -12.76
CA TYR A 133 3.59 -8.09 -13.08
C TYR A 133 3.82 -9.24 -12.09
N GLN A 134 3.55 -8.99 -10.81
CA GLN A 134 3.64 -10.05 -9.79
C GLN A 134 2.69 -11.21 -10.11
N LEU A 135 1.46 -10.94 -10.56
CA LEU A 135 0.50 -11.96 -10.96
C LEU A 135 0.92 -12.73 -12.21
N ALA A 136 1.57 -12.06 -13.18
CA ALA A 136 2.13 -12.75 -14.33
C ALA A 136 3.22 -13.76 -13.93
N ALA A 137 4.03 -13.43 -12.91
CA ALA A 137 4.98 -14.39 -12.33
C ALA A 137 4.26 -15.50 -11.55
N GLU A 138 3.23 -15.15 -10.75
CA GLU A 138 2.45 -16.08 -9.93
C GLU A 138 1.72 -17.12 -10.76
N GLN A 139 1.25 -16.80 -11.98
CA GLN A 139 0.63 -17.73 -12.92
C GLN A 139 1.51 -18.93 -13.29
N ARG A 140 2.83 -18.80 -13.10
CA ARG A 140 3.80 -19.90 -13.31
C ARG A 140 4.08 -20.68 -12.02
N GLY A 141 3.56 -20.22 -10.90
CA GLY A 141 3.80 -20.78 -9.57
C GLY A 141 2.87 -21.91 -9.19
N PRO A 142 3.20 -22.68 -8.14
CA PRO A 142 2.48 -23.88 -7.74
C PRO A 142 1.12 -23.60 -7.09
N HIS A 143 0.82 -22.35 -6.74
CA HIS A 143 -0.39 -21.98 -6.00
C HIS A 143 -1.51 -21.47 -6.90
N TRP A 144 -1.21 -21.08 -8.15
CA TRP A 144 -2.14 -20.40 -9.05
C TRP A 144 -3.44 -21.18 -9.28
N GLU A 145 -3.33 -22.46 -9.62
CA GLU A 145 -4.50 -23.33 -9.89
C GLU A 145 -5.40 -23.57 -8.67
N ARG A 146 -4.89 -23.32 -7.46
CA ARG A 146 -5.63 -23.48 -6.21
C ARG A 146 -6.18 -22.16 -5.67
N ALA A 147 -5.73 -21.03 -6.23
CA ALA A 147 -6.12 -19.71 -5.77
C ALA A 147 -7.60 -19.45 -6.10
N ALA A 148 -8.37 -19.14 -5.07
CA ALA A 148 -9.78 -18.76 -5.17
C ALA A 148 -9.99 -17.27 -4.89
N HIS A 149 -9.16 -16.66 -4.03
CA HIS A 149 -9.24 -15.24 -3.70
C HIS A 149 -7.85 -14.63 -3.58
N LEU A 150 -7.74 -13.38 -4.03
CA LEU A 150 -6.59 -12.51 -3.84
C LEU A 150 -6.96 -11.43 -2.84
N LEU A 151 -6.17 -11.27 -1.80
CA LEU A 151 -6.33 -10.18 -0.84
C LEU A 151 -5.03 -9.37 -0.74
N LEU A 152 -5.12 -8.06 -0.91
CA LEU A 152 -4.02 -7.15 -0.61
C LEU A 152 -3.70 -7.20 0.90
N ILE A 153 -2.52 -6.82 1.30
CA ILE A 153 -2.07 -7.02 2.70
C ILE A 153 -3.05 -6.46 3.74
N PRO A 154 -3.59 -5.23 3.62
CA PRO A 154 -4.54 -4.72 4.62
C PRO A 154 -5.86 -5.50 4.60
N ASP A 155 -6.31 -5.93 3.42
CA ASP A 155 -7.53 -6.74 3.27
C ASP A 155 -7.33 -8.15 3.84
N LEU A 156 -6.14 -8.74 3.68
CA LEU A 156 -5.79 -10.04 4.25
C LEU A 156 -5.78 -10.00 5.79
N LEU A 157 -5.25 -8.92 6.37
CA LEU A 157 -5.28 -8.73 7.83
C LEU A 157 -6.70 -8.48 8.34
N ALA A 158 -7.50 -7.69 7.61
CA ALA A 158 -8.92 -7.48 7.93
C ALA A 158 -9.71 -8.80 7.84
N TYR A 159 -9.47 -9.62 6.81
CA TYR A 159 -10.05 -10.95 6.65
C TYR A 159 -9.70 -11.86 7.83
N ARG A 160 -8.44 -11.90 8.26
CA ARG A 160 -8.01 -12.70 9.42
C ARG A 160 -8.67 -12.27 10.74
N LEU A 161 -9.08 -11.00 10.85
CA LEU A 161 -9.78 -10.47 12.03
C LEU A 161 -11.31 -10.72 11.99
N THR A 162 -11.90 -10.77 10.78
CA THR A 162 -13.37 -10.73 10.62
C THR A 162 -13.96 -11.92 9.89
N GLY A 163 -13.18 -12.59 9.04
CA GLY A 163 -13.66 -13.61 8.09
C GLY A 163 -14.32 -13.05 6.82
N GLU A 164 -14.39 -11.71 6.66
CA GLU A 164 -15.09 -11.08 5.55
C GLU A 164 -14.15 -10.74 4.39
N LEU A 165 -14.50 -11.19 3.18
CA LEU A 165 -13.77 -10.89 1.94
C LEU A 165 -14.13 -9.49 1.42
N GLY A 166 -13.17 -8.80 0.84
CA GLY A 166 -13.34 -7.51 0.16
C GLY A 166 -12.00 -6.90 -0.16
N THR A 167 -11.98 -5.91 -1.04
CA THR A 167 -10.76 -5.18 -1.42
C THR A 167 -11.03 -3.68 -1.35
N GLU A 168 -10.20 -2.95 -0.61
CA GLU A 168 -10.37 -1.50 -0.49
C GLU A 168 -9.77 -0.79 -1.72
N VAL A 169 -10.49 0.20 -2.23
CA VAL A 169 -10.24 0.80 -3.55
C VAL A 169 -8.91 1.56 -3.65
N THR A 170 -8.45 2.20 -2.57
CA THR A 170 -7.20 2.98 -2.62
C THR A 170 -5.98 2.08 -2.79
N ASN A 171 -5.98 0.92 -2.11
CA ASN A 171 -4.93 -0.09 -2.29
C ASN A 171 -5.12 -0.86 -3.59
N ALA A 172 -6.38 -1.23 -3.96
CA ALA A 172 -6.68 -1.86 -5.25
C ALA A 172 -6.17 -1.06 -6.45
N SER A 173 -6.23 0.27 -6.38
CA SER A 173 -5.77 1.15 -7.46
C SER A 173 -4.28 1.04 -7.76
N THR A 174 -3.47 0.52 -6.83
CA THR A 174 -2.03 0.34 -7.03
C THR A 174 -1.68 -0.95 -7.78
N THR A 175 -2.65 -1.85 -7.95
CA THR A 175 -2.43 -3.19 -8.52
C THR A 175 -2.10 -3.19 -10.00
N GLY A 176 -2.49 -2.16 -10.74
CA GLY A 176 -2.48 -2.13 -12.20
C GLY A 176 -3.64 -2.88 -12.85
N LEU A 177 -4.61 -3.36 -12.07
CA LEU A 177 -5.78 -4.11 -12.52
C LEU A 177 -7.08 -3.31 -12.47
N LEU A 178 -7.04 -2.10 -11.91
CA LEU A 178 -8.17 -1.19 -11.80
C LEU A 178 -8.19 -0.25 -13.01
N ASP A 179 -9.39 0.04 -13.55
CA ASP A 179 -9.58 1.15 -14.49
C ASP A 179 -9.59 2.46 -13.70
N ALA A 180 -8.68 3.36 -14.04
CA ALA A 180 -8.46 4.60 -13.30
C ALA A 180 -9.68 5.57 -13.40
N GLY A 181 -10.43 5.50 -14.49
CA GLY A 181 -11.60 6.36 -14.70
C GLY A 181 -12.85 5.85 -13.98
N THR A 182 -13.13 4.54 -14.08
CA THR A 182 -14.34 3.95 -13.47
C THR A 182 -14.12 3.50 -12.03
N ARG A 183 -12.88 3.24 -11.64
CA ARG A 183 -12.50 2.63 -10.35
C ARG A 183 -13.10 1.24 -10.13
N GLU A 184 -13.29 0.52 -11.21
CA GLU A 184 -13.72 -0.88 -11.21
C GLU A 184 -12.58 -1.77 -11.71
N TRP A 185 -12.68 -3.07 -11.43
CA TRP A 185 -11.75 -4.02 -12.01
C TRP A 185 -11.83 -3.99 -13.54
N ALA A 186 -10.70 -3.78 -14.20
CA ALA A 186 -10.59 -3.62 -15.64
C ALA A 186 -10.78 -4.96 -16.38
N ALA A 187 -12.03 -5.39 -16.61
CA ALA A 187 -12.38 -6.70 -17.16
C ALA A 187 -11.60 -7.05 -18.43
N GLY A 188 -11.48 -6.11 -19.38
CA GLY A 188 -10.72 -6.33 -20.62
C GLY A 188 -9.21 -6.53 -20.39
N LEU A 189 -8.65 -5.92 -19.34
CA LEU A 189 -7.26 -6.14 -18.93
C LEU A 189 -7.11 -7.51 -18.26
N LEU A 190 -8.03 -7.87 -17.37
CA LEU A 190 -8.03 -9.18 -16.70
C LEU A 190 -8.07 -10.31 -17.71
N ASP A 191 -8.96 -10.23 -18.71
CA ASP A 191 -9.08 -11.22 -19.78
C ASP A 191 -7.78 -11.38 -20.57
N ARG A 192 -7.15 -10.27 -20.97
CA ARG A 192 -5.87 -10.28 -21.70
C ARG A 192 -4.73 -10.84 -20.87
N MET A 193 -4.75 -10.61 -19.55
CA MET A 193 -3.75 -11.13 -18.62
C MET A 193 -4.04 -12.56 -18.18
N GLY A 194 -5.21 -13.13 -18.52
CA GLY A 194 -5.64 -14.47 -18.07
C GLY A 194 -5.87 -14.53 -16.56
N ILE A 195 -6.34 -13.44 -15.96
CA ILE A 195 -6.67 -13.36 -14.53
C ILE A 195 -8.18 -13.55 -14.36
N PRO A 196 -8.64 -14.62 -13.69
CA PRO A 196 -10.06 -14.82 -13.44
C PRO A 196 -10.64 -13.67 -12.61
N ALA A 197 -11.72 -13.03 -13.06
CA ALA A 197 -12.36 -11.97 -12.29
C ALA A 197 -12.88 -12.46 -10.92
N SER A 198 -13.21 -13.76 -10.80
CA SER A 198 -13.61 -14.39 -9.53
C SER A 198 -12.51 -14.42 -8.48
N LEU A 199 -11.24 -14.25 -8.86
CA LEU A 199 -10.11 -14.17 -7.95
C LEU A 199 -10.13 -12.87 -7.13
N LEU A 200 -10.72 -11.82 -7.69
CA LEU A 200 -10.72 -10.47 -7.13
C LEU A 200 -12.02 -10.22 -6.35
N PRO A 201 -11.96 -9.98 -5.03
CA PRO A 201 -13.14 -9.66 -4.23
C PRO A 201 -13.79 -8.34 -4.65
N VAL A 202 -14.99 -8.11 -4.12
CA VAL A 202 -15.76 -6.87 -4.34
C VAL A 202 -14.98 -5.68 -3.82
N LEU A 203 -14.90 -4.63 -4.64
CA LEU A 203 -14.30 -3.36 -4.25
C LEU A 203 -15.16 -2.63 -3.23
N GLN A 204 -14.51 -2.04 -2.25
CA GLN A 204 -15.14 -1.27 -1.18
C GLN A 204 -14.49 0.10 -1.05
N PRO A 205 -15.26 1.19 -0.95
CA PRO A 205 -14.70 2.49 -0.63
C PRO A 205 -14.26 2.58 0.84
N PRO A 206 -13.44 3.55 1.23
CA PRO A 206 -13.22 3.91 2.63
C PRO A 206 -14.53 4.23 3.37
N GLY A 207 -14.57 3.95 4.69
CA GLY A 207 -15.72 4.23 5.54
C GLY A 207 -16.78 3.13 5.60
N VAL A 208 -16.56 1.98 4.96
CA VAL A 208 -17.52 0.86 4.94
C VAL A 208 -17.20 -0.14 6.05
N HIS A 209 -18.23 -0.70 6.68
CA HIS A 209 -18.10 -1.79 7.63
C HIS A 209 -17.63 -3.07 6.92
N ARG A 210 -16.44 -3.56 7.27
CA ARG A 210 -15.81 -4.75 6.70
C ARG A 210 -16.08 -6.03 7.51
N GLY A 211 -16.79 -5.95 8.59
CA GLY A 211 -17.05 -7.06 9.49
C GLY A 211 -16.69 -6.72 10.93
N THR A 212 -16.77 -7.72 11.80
CA THR A 212 -16.60 -7.54 13.25
C THR A 212 -15.63 -8.59 13.77
N THR A 213 -14.68 -8.18 14.60
CA THR A 213 -13.74 -9.12 15.24
C THR A 213 -14.47 -10.08 16.17
N ALA A 214 -13.83 -11.18 16.54
CA ALA A 214 -14.37 -12.11 17.54
C ALA A 214 -14.67 -11.43 18.90
N GLY A 215 -13.98 -10.34 19.22
CA GLY A 215 -14.20 -9.51 20.40
C GLY A 215 -15.37 -8.51 20.29
N GLY A 216 -16.05 -8.45 19.14
CA GLY A 216 -17.20 -7.57 18.92
C GLY A 216 -16.84 -6.17 18.41
N THR A 217 -15.57 -5.86 18.13
CA THR A 217 -15.17 -4.55 17.61
C THR A 217 -15.30 -4.51 16.08
N PRO A 218 -16.03 -3.53 15.50
CA PRO A 218 -16.14 -3.36 14.06
C PRO A 218 -14.78 -3.04 13.40
N VAL A 219 -14.53 -3.65 12.25
CA VAL A 219 -13.46 -3.25 11.32
C VAL A 219 -14.09 -2.40 10.23
N VAL A 220 -13.53 -1.23 9.99
CA VAL A 220 -14.02 -0.25 9.01
C VAL A 220 -12.90 -0.03 7.99
N THR A 221 -13.24 -0.03 6.70
CA THR A 221 -12.30 0.31 5.64
C THR A 221 -11.84 1.77 5.78
N VAL A 222 -10.56 2.00 5.59
CA VAL A 222 -9.93 3.33 5.53
C VAL A 222 -9.26 3.47 4.17
N GLY A 223 -8.59 4.55 3.87
CA GLY A 223 -7.63 4.58 2.77
C GLY A 223 -6.54 3.57 3.06
N SER A 224 -6.72 2.31 2.66
CA SER A 224 -5.87 1.21 3.14
C SER A 224 -4.48 1.13 2.51
N HIS A 225 -4.21 1.94 1.48
CA HIS A 225 -2.85 2.28 1.10
C HIS A 225 -2.33 3.36 2.07
N ASP A 226 -1.24 3.08 2.80
CA ASP A 226 -0.66 3.94 3.85
C ASP A 226 -0.52 5.42 3.40
N THR A 227 -0.11 5.64 2.15
CA THR A 227 -0.03 6.98 1.58
C THR A 227 -1.40 7.60 1.37
N ALA A 228 -2.44 6.84 1.02
CA ALA A 228 -3.81 7.39 0.91
C ALA A 228 -4.30 7.89 2.26
N SER A 229 -4.08 7.11 3.32
CA SER A 229 -4.35 7.53 4.70
C SER A 229 -3.54 8.76 5.11
N ALA A 230 -2.25 8.79 4.77
CA ALA A 230 -1.39 9.94 5.08
C ALA A 230 -1.89 11.25 4.44
N ILE A 231 -2.39 11.20 3.19
CA ILE A 231 -2.89 12.40 2.50
C ILE A 231 -4.17 12.91 3.15
N VAL A 232 -5.06 12.05 3.63
CA VAL A 232 -6.23 12.46 4.43
C VAL A 232 -5.82 13.25 5.68
N GLY A 233 -4.69 12.91 6.28
CA GLY A 233 -4.14 13.60 7.45
C GLY A 233 -3.47 14.95 7.16
N VAL A 234 -3.30 15.35 5.90
CA VAL A 234 -2.68 16.64 5.55
C VAL A 234 -3.61 17.80 5.93
N PRO A 235 -3.17 18.74 6.76
CA PRO A 235 -3.99 19.90 7.17
C PRO A 235 -4.06 20.96 6.06
N ALA A 236 -4.46 20.56 4.86
CA ALA A 236 -4.62 21.48 3.73
C ALA A 236 -5.74 22.49 4.01
N THR A 237 -5.48 23.76 3.71
CA THR A 237 -6.45 24.85 3.89
C THR A 237 -7.20 25.22 2.60
N THR A 238 -6.82 24.59 1.49
CA THR A 238 -7.45 24.77 0.18
C THR A 238 -7.51 23.45 -0.55
N GLU A 239 -8.37 23.35 -1.56
CA GLU A 239 -8.47 22.17 -2.42
C GLU A 239 -7.24 21.98 -3.34
N HIS A 240 -6.47 23.05 -3.55
CA HIS A 240 -5.27 23.04 -4.39
C HIS A 240 -4.02 23.03 -3.52
N PHE A 241 -3.49 21.88 -3.29
CA PHE A 241 -2.23 21.68 -2.56
C PHE A 241 -1.38 20.59 -3.21
N ALA A 242 -0.07 20.70 -3.01
CA ALA A 242 0.86 19.63 -3.32
C ALA A 242 1.36 19.01 -2.02
N TYR A 243 1.72 17.75 -2.09
CA TYR A 243 2.23 17.02 -0.94
C TYR A 243 3.50 16.24 -1.28
N ILE A 244 4.27 15.94 -0.24
CA ILE A 244 5.37 14.98 -0.28
C ILE A 244 5.15 14.03 0.91
N ALA A 245 4.69 12.81 0.62
CA ALA A 245 4.65 11.74 1.61
C ALA A 245 6.03 11.08 1.63
N SER A 246 6.84 11.43 2.64
CA SER A 246 8.24 11.00 2.74
C SER A 246 8.38 9.83 3.72
N GLY A 247 8.67 8.66 3.19
CA GLY A 247 8.98 7.43 3.91
C GLY A 247 10.14 6.70 3.25
N THR A 248 10.14 5.38 3.22
CA THR A 248 11.08 4.56 2.44
C THR A 248 11.09 5.00 0.98
N TRP A 249 9.91 5.21 0.40
CA TRP A 249 9.65 5.96 -0.83
C TRP A 249 9.25 7.40 -0.49
N SER A 250 9.41 8.31 -1.44
CA SER A 250 8.81 9.64 -1.40
C SER A 250 7.80 9.75 -2.53
N LEU A 251 6.55 10.06 -2.18
CA LEU A 251 5.46 10.23 -3.13
C LEU A 251 5.17 11.72 -3.24
N VAL A 252 5.49 12.29 -4.40
CA VAL A 252 5.33 13.74 -4.68
C VAL A 252 4.12 13.92 -5.59
N GLY A 253 3.09 14.62 -5.14
CA GLY A 253 1.85 14.69 -5.88
C GLY A 253 0.88 15.77 -5.48
N VAL A 254 -0.29 15.70 -6.11
CA VAL A 254 -1.47 16.53 -5.88
C VAL A 254 -2.72 15.65 -5.85
N GLU A 255 -3.80 16.14 -5.27
CA GLU A 255 -5.11 15.51 -5.40
C GLU A 255 -5.94 16.21 -6.48
N LEU A 256 -6.57 15.41 -7.34
CA LEU A 256 -7.41 15.84 -8.46
C LEU A 256 -8.78 15.16 -8.39
N ASP A 257 -9.77 15.72 -9.10
CA ASP A 257 -11.09 15.11 -9.25
C ASP A 257 -11.08 13.96 -10.25
N GLU A 258 -10.26 14.07 -11.30
CA GLU A 258 -10.19 13.14 -12.42
C GLU A 258 -8.75 12.66 -12.66
N PRO A 259 -8.54 11.44 -13.18
CA PRO A 259 -7.21 10.94 -13.51
C PRO A 259 -6.62 11.64 -14.75
N VAL A 260 -5.30 11.80 -14.78
CA VAL A 260 -4.54 12.37 -15.89
C VAL A 260 -3.93 11.24 -16.73
N LEU A 261 -4.66 10.78 -17.75
CA LEU A 261 -4.28 9.65 -18.60
C LEU A 261 -3.61 10.08 -19.92
N THR A 262 -2.85 11.18 -19.89
CA THR A 262 -2.20 11.72 -21.10
C THR A 262 -0.87 11.01 -21.39
N GLY A 263 -0.47 10.99 -22.67
CA GLY A 263 0.84 10.51 -23.08
C GLY A 263 1.99 11.26 -22.40
N THR A 264 1.83 12.54 -22.08
CA THR A 264 2.81 13.36 -21.36
C THR A 264 2.96 12.88 -19.92
N ALA A 265 1.84 12.60 -19.22
CA ALA A 265 1.87 12.07 -17.86
C ALA A 265 2.57 10.70 -17.82
N ARG A 266 2.27 9.82 -18.79
CA ARG A 266 2.95 8.54 -18.95
C ARG A 266 4.45 8.70 -19.20
N ALA A 267 4.83 9.57 -20.14
CA ALA A 267 6.23 9.81 -20.47
C ALA A 267 7.04 10.38 -19.29
N ALA A 268 6.38 11.16 -18.42
CA ALA A 268 6.97 11.67 -17.19
C ALA A 268 6.88 10.66 -16.02
N ASN A 269 6.37 9.46 -16.29
CA ASN A 269 6.21 8.35 -15.35
C ASN A 269 5.42 8.72 -14.09
N PHE A 270 4.30 9.46 -14.25
CA PHE A 270 3.35 9.74 -13.19
C PHE A 270 2.32 8.62 -13.04
N THR A 271 1.74 8.50 -11.86
CA THR A 271 0.69 7.55 -11.49
C THR A 271 -0.59 8.25 -11.09
N ASN A 272 -1.73 7.58 -11.32
CA ASN A 272 -3.06 7.97 -10.86
C ASN A 272 -3.57 6.91 -9.90
N GLU A 273 -3.50 7.15 -8.62
CA GLU A 273 -3.98 6.23 -7.60
C GLU A 273 -5.27 6.77 -6.98
N ALA A 274 -6.19 5.88 -6.59
CA ALA A 274 -7.41 6.30 -5.92
C ALA A 274 -7.08 6.94 -4.57
N GLY A 275 -7.65 8.09 -4.31
CA GLY A 275 -7.68 8.76 -3.01
C GLY A 275 -9.00 8.47 -2.29
N VAL A 276 -9.10 8.97 -1.06
CA VAL A 276 -10.35 8.96 -0.28
C VAL A 276 -11.33 9.98 -0.90
N ASP A 277 -12.62 9.82 -0.62
CA ASP A 277 -13.71 10.70 -1.08
C ASP A 277 -13.80 10.83 -2.62
N GLY A 278 -13.41 9.79 -3.33
CA GLY A 278 -13.49 9.80 -4.78
C GLY A 278 -12.39 10.64 -5.46
N ARG A 279 -11.38 11.09 -4.75
CA ARG A 279 -10.24 11.84 -5.31
C ARG A 279 -9.28 10.94 -6.07
N THR A 280 -8.47 11.52 -6.93
CA THR A 280 -7.34 10.88 -7.60
C THR A 280 -6.05 11.49 -7.06
N ARG A 281 -5.18 10.67 -6.54
CA ARG A 281 -3.82 11.05 -6.17
C ARG A 281 -2.95 10.95 -7.42
N PHE A 282 -2.70 12.09 -8.07
CA PHE A 282 -1.79 12.19 -9.20
C PHE A 282 -0.39 12.49 -8.68
N LEU A 283 0.49 11.50 -8.73
CA LEU A 283 1.79 11.56 -8.06
C LEU A 283 2.88 10.84 -8.85
N ARG A 284 4.12 11.01 -8.39
CA ARG A 284 5.26 10.22 -8.81
C ARG A 284 5.95 9.62 -7.59
N ASN A 285 6.21 8.31 -7.64
CA ASN A 285 7.07 7.65 -6.69
C ASN A 285 8.53 7.92 -7.05
N VAL A 286 9.30 8.38 -6.09
CA VAL A 286 10.74 8.62 -6.21
C VAL A 286 11.47 7.99 -5.02
N GLY A 287 12.77 7.74 -5.15
CA GLY A 287 13.57 7.23 -4.05
C GLY A 287 13.49 8.19 -2.85
N GLY A 288 13.17 7.63 -1.68
CA GLY A 288 13.01 8.38 -0.44
C GLY A 288 14.11 8.08 0.57
N LEU A 289 13.73 7.92 1.84
CA LEU A 289 14.66 7.65 2.94
C LEU A 289 15.41 6.30 2.79
N TRP A 290 14.97 5.44 1.88
CA TRP A 290 15.72 4.24 1.50
C TRP A 290 17.16 4.58 1.09
N LEU A 291 17.37 5.67 0.33
CA LEU A 291 18.70 6.13 -0.07
C LEU A 291 19.59 6.44 1.15
N LEU A 292 19.02 7.11 2.16
CA LEU A 292 19.72 7.36 3.41
C LEU A 292 20.01 6.05 4.17
N GLN A 293 19.04 5.13 4.21
CA GLN A 293 19.19 3.85 4.90
C GLN A 293 20.31 2.99 4.26
N GLU A 294 20.39 2.93 2.93
CA GLU A 294 21.45 2.23 2.22
C GLU A 294 22.82 2.90 2.40
N SER A 295 22.86 4.24 2.36
CA SER A 295 24.08 4.99 2.65
C SER A 295 24.59 4.72 4.06
N MET A 296 23.68 4.75 5.04
CA MET A 296 24.01 4.43 6.44
C MET A 296 24.53 3.01 6.60
N ARG A 297 23.91 2.04 5.91
CA ARG A 297 24.38 0.64 5.91
C ARG A 297 25.79 0.54 5.34
N ALA A 298 26.06 1.20 4.21
CA ALA A 298 27.39 1.24 3.60
C ALA A 298 28.42 1.92 4.50
N TRP A 299 28.03 2.92 5.30
CA TRP A 299 28.91 3.62 6.25
C TRP A 299 29.04 2.91 7.61
N GLY A 300 28.28 1.83 7.85
CA GLY A 300 28.24 1.15 9.15
C GLY A 300 27.69 2.04 10.27
N ARG A 301 26.70 2.89 9.96
CA ARG A 301 26.06 3.84 10.89
C ARG A 301 24.60 3.49 11.10
N ASP A 302 24.10 3.77 12.31
CA ASP A 302 22.69 3.58 12.72
C ASP A 302 22.05 4.85 13.34
N ASP A 303 22.85 5.91 13.52
CA ASP A 303 22.43 7.18 14.12
C ASP A 303 21.81 8.13 13.09
N VAL A 304 20.53 7.92 12.73
CA VAL A 304 19.75 8.82 11.83
C VAL A 304 19.65 10.23 12.42
N ALA A 305 19.38 10.34 13.72
CA ALA A 305 19.16 11.64 14.36
C ALA A 305 20.42 12.52 14.32
N GLY A 306 21.59 11.92 14.60
CA GLY A 306 22.87 12.61 14.50
C GLY A 306 23.21 13.04 13.07
N LEU A 307 22.87 12.22 12.07
CA LEU A 307 23.07 12.60 10.66
C LEU A 307 22.16 13.75 10.24
N VAL A 308 20.89 13.74 10.63
CA VAL A 308 19.95 14.83 10.35
C VAL A 308 20.40 16.13 11.04
N ALA A 309 20.82 16.05 12.30
CA ALA A 309 21.34 17.22 13.02
C ALA A 309 22.60 17.78 12.35
N ALA A 310 23.55 16.91 11.95
CA ALA A 310 24.75 17.34 11.24
C ALA A 310 24.43 17.95 9.87
N ALA A 311 23.45 17.42 9.15
CA ALA A 311 23.02 18.00 7.87
C ALA A 311 22.39 19.39 8.04
N ALA A 312 21.65 19.62 9.13
CA ALA A 312 21.03 20.92 9.42
C ALA A 312 22.06 22.03 9.70
N GLU A 313 23.30 21.69 10.06
CA GLU A 313 24.39 22.65 10.28
C GLU A 313 25.12 23.03 8.98
N LEU A 314 24.83 22.33 7.88
CA LEU A 314 25.47 22.64 6.59
C LEU A 314 24.78 23.81 5.89
N PRO A 315 25.55 24.64 5.14
CA PRO A 315 24.95 25.72 4.37
C PRO A 315 24.08 25.17 3.23
N ASP A 316 23.05 25.91 2.86
CA ASP A 316 22.20 25.62 1.71
C ASP A 316 23.00 25.55 0.40
N GLY A 317 22.52 24.78 -0.58
CA GLY A 317 23.06 24.77 -1.93
C GLY A 317 24.18 23.75 -2.16
N GLY A 318 24.18 22.64 -1.46
CA GLY A 318 25.04 21.49 -1.74
C GLY A 318 24.80 20.87 -3.14
N PRO A 319 25.67 19.96 -3.61
CA PRO A 319 25.49 19.31 -4.90
C PRO A 319 24.19 18.49 -4.92
N VAL A 320 23.48 18.57 -6.05
CA VAL A 320 22.31 17.71 -6.33
C VAL A 320 22.80 16.53 -7.14
N ILE A 321 22.48 15.34 -6.67
CA ILE A 321 22.81 14.07 -7.35
C ILE A 321 21.51 13.52 -7.94
N ASP A 322 21.52 13.21 -9.24
CA ASP A 322 20.47 12.42 -9.85
C ASP A 322 20.70 10.94 -9.48
N VAL A 323 19.88 10.42 -8.59
CA VAL A 323 20.01 9.03 -8.10
C VAL A 323 19.42 8.01 -9.06
N ASP A 324 18.67 8.45 -10.06
CA ASP A 324 18.08 7.62 -11.12
C ASP A 324 18.97 7.62 -12.39
N ASP A 325 20.10 8.35 -12.40
CA ASP A 325 21.05 8.34 -13.51
C ASP A 325 21.71 6.96 -13.63
N PRO A 326 21.57 6.27 -14.78
CA PRO A 326 22.13 4.94 -15.00
C PRO A 326 23.64 4.93 -15.25
N ALA A 327 24.36 6.04 -15.10
CA ALA A 327 25.79 6.21 -15.42
C ALA A 327 26.73 5.30 -14.62
#